data_09cd58afcc31d254e0d2e3910efc5b5a
#
_entry.id   09cd58afcc31d254e0d2e3910efc5b5a
#
_cell.length_a   1.000
_cell.length_b   1.000
_cell.length_c   1.000
_cell.angle_alpha   90.00
_cell.angle_beta   90.00
_cell.angle_gamma   90.00
#
_symmetry.space_group_name_H-M   'P 1'
#
loop_
_entity.id
_entity.type
_entity.pdbx_description
1 polymer ?
#
loop_
_entity_poly.entity_id
_entity_poly.type
_entity_poly.pdbx_seq_one_letter_code
_entity_poly.pdbx_strand_id
1 'polypeptide(L)'
;MKKIVALLLALVMVVGLCACSVEKTTETQAPETQAAASGETQAAASTGEAVEISLWTYPIGKWTDEATVADLLADFNAAYPNITVKVEYLDYTNGDDKVNTAIEGGQAPDLIMEGPERLVANWGAKGLMVDLKDLLIEGTYDAPVKACTSPDGAVYEVPVCMIAHGMAINRDVFEEAGALQYLNEETLTWNSVEDFFKAVQAVYDAGYEFVGAVFCGGQGGDQGTRALVTNLGGGTYANAEHTEYTYASQGNAEALAKLYAQDGIVFDSSIVAADANQNFINGTFQMSFCWNINDEINNADALSFEVLPVAFPSDSTPILQGGIWGFGVFDNGDEAKIEAAKTFIKFMTEDNEQYTKTVVATNFTPVRDVEGYESVNTLLPKYAALTPMMGDYYQVTLGWAQARTEWWNMLQRVGSGDGSAESILAEMETAQTAANAAAAAG
;
A
#
# COMPACT_ATOMS: atom_id res chain seq x y z
N MET A 1 -31.74 40.27 9.28
CA MET A 1 -31.39 41.57 9.91
C MET A 1 -29.96 41.49 10.41
N LYS A 2 -29.08 42.20 9.72
CA LYS A 2 -28.09 43.15 10.26
C LYS A 2 -27.04 42.53 11.20
N LYS A 3 -25.79 42.66 11.09
CA LYS A 3 -24.77 43.44 10.36
C LYS A 3 -23.45 43.13 11.04
N ILE A 4 -22.40 42.80 10.31
CA ILE A 4 -21.11 43.50 10.21
C ILE A 4 -20.49 44.01 11.53
N VAL A 5 -19.29 43.53 11.89
CA VAL A 5 -18.17 44.37 12.35
C VAL A 5 -16.86 43.74 11.87
N ALA A 6 -16.17 44.43 10.99
CA ALA A 6 -14.77 44.34 10.67
C ALA A 6 -14.03 45.43 11.46
N LEU A 7 -12.81 45.19 11.94
CA LEU A 7 -11.75 46.18 12.23
C LEU A 7 -10.48 45.40 12.53
N LEU A 8 -9.48 45.38 11.63
CA LEU A 8 -8.33 46.30 11.54
C LEU A 8 -7.57 46.49 12.88
N LEU A 9 -6.33 45.99 12.93
CA LEU A 9 -5.22 46.83 13.43
C LEU A 9 -3.89 46.36 12.91
N ALA A 10 -3.16 47.32 12.41
CA ALA A 10 -1.89 47.30 11.72
C ALA A 10 -0.69 47.33 12.66
N LEU A 11 0.43 46.77 12.17
CA LEU A 11 1.77 47.37 12.11
C LEU A 11 2.40 47.94 13.39
N VAL A 12 3.49 47.34 13.88
CA VAL A 12 4.66 48.07 14.35
C VAL A 12 5.93 47.29 13.99
N MET A 13 6.72 47.87 13.06
CA MET A 13 8.14 47.59 12.89
C MET A 13 8.91 48.35 13.95
N VAL A 14 9.89 47.70 14.57
CA VAL A 14 11.05 48.41 15.15
C VAL A 14 12.34 47.69 14.78
N VAL A 15 13.16 48.39 14.04
CA VAL A 15 14.54 48.13 13.67
C VAL A 15 15.42 48.42 14.88
N GLY A 16 16.40 47.55 15.13
CA GLY A 16 17.48 47.82 16.13
C GLY A 16 18.77 47.14 15.72
N LEU A 17 19.61 47.88 15.01
CA LEU A 17 21.02 47.60 14.75
C LEU A 17 21.86 48.01 15.97
N CYS A 18 22.87 47.17 16.30
CA CYS A 18 24.23 47.55 16.80
C CYS A 18 24.97 46.25 17.14
N ALA A 19 25.95 45.84 16.44
CA ALA A 19 27.37 46.24 16.33
C ALA A 19 28.28 45.66 17.42
N CYS A 20 29.20 44.80 16.95
CA CYS A 20 30.59 44.51 17.32
C CYS A 20 31.03 44.52 18.79
N SER A 21 31.67 43.39 19.20
CA SER A 21 33.07 43.49 19.64
C SER A 21 33.76 42.11 19.64
N VAL A 22 35.00 42.14 19.12
CA VAL A 22 35.99 41.05 19.10
C VAL A 22 36.76 41.09 20.41
N GLU A 23 36.96 39.92 21.05
CA GLU A 23 38.07 39.72 21.96
C GLU A 23 38.71 38.34 21.77
N LYS A 24 40.00 38.38 21.48
CA LYS A 24 40.98 37.30 21.43
C LYS A 24 41.52 37.05 22.85
N THR A 25 41.62 35.78 23.25
CA THR A 25 42.75 35.32 24.10
C THR A 25 42.86 33.79 24.04
N THR A 26 43.91 33.33 23.46
CA THR A 26 45.14 32.63 24.01
C THR A 26 44.98 31.13 24.30
N GLU A 27 45.83 30.39 23.57
CA GLU A 27 46.16 28.97 23.67
C GLU A 27 46.55 28.49 25.07
N THR A 28 46.17 27.24 25.36
CA THR A 28 46.97 26.38 26.26
C THR A 28 46.96 24.96 25.71
N GLN A 29 48.16 24.44 25.43
CA GLN A 29 48.44 23.06 24.98
C GLN A 29 48.42 22.04 26.12
N ALA A 30 48.11 20.80 25.74
CA ALA A 30 48.61 19.46 26.10
C ALA A 30 47.71 18.63 27.06
N PRO A 31 47.81 17.27 27.05
CA PRO A 31 48.54 16.37 26.15
C PRO A 31 47.72 15.24 25.48
N GLU A 32 48.36 14.65 24.47
CA GLU A 32 47.97 13.47 23.71
C GLU A 32 47.74 12.23 24.58
N THR A 33 46.61 11.54 24.30
CA THR A 33 46.49 10.12 24.63
C THR A 33 46.02 9.39 23.37
N GLN A 34 46.89 8.51 22.86
CA GLN A 34 46.60 7.59 21.78
C GLN A 34 45.44 6.68 22.15
N ALA A 35 44.39 6.67 21.34
CA ALA A 35 43.37 5.65 21.31
C ALA A 35 43.35 5.05 19.90
N ALA A 36 43.20 3.72 19.88
CA ALA A 36 43.35 2.85 18.74
C ALA A 36 42.39 3.13 17.61
N ALA A 37 42.88 2.96 16.38
CA ALA A 37 42.11 3.04 15.14
C ALA A 37 41.05 1.95 15.10
N SER A 38 39.79 2.33 15.14
CA SER A 38 38.67 1.59 14.58
C SER A 38 38.49 2.09 13.14
N GLY A 39 38.49 1.19 12.18
CA GLY A 39 38.42 1.54 10.77
C GLY A 39 37.08 2.22 10.44
N GLU A 40 37.13 3.53 10.26
CA GLU A 40 36.09 4.25 9.57
C GLU A 40 36.23 3.99 8.07
N THR A 41 35.23 3.33 7.49
CA THR A 41 35.05 3.35 6.04
C THR A 41 34.62 4.79 5.70
N GLN A 42 35.57 5.65 5.35
CA GLN A 42 35.29 6.95 4.79
C GLN A 42 34.56 6.74 3.47
N ALA A 43 33.25 7.05 3.45
CA ALA A 43 32.53 7.27 2.21
C ALA A 43 33.29 8.36 1.41
N ALA A 44 33.72 8.01 0.22
CA ALA A 44 34.35 8.97 -0.69
C ALA A 44 33.32 10.06 -1.02
N ALA A 45 33.59 11.30 -0.61
CA ALA A 45 32.80 12.45 -1.04
C ALA A 45 32.77 12.44 -2.57
N SER A 46 31.57 12.27 -3.17
CA SER A 46 31.43 12.29 -4.62
C SER A 46 31.77 13.70 -5.13
N THR A 47 32.79 13.80 -5.98
CA THR A 47 33.24 15.04 -6.64
C THR A 47 32.46 15.30 -7.93
N GLY A 48 31.21 14.76 -8.04
CA GLY A 48 30.35 14.89 -9.21
C GLY A 48 29.80 16.31 -9.39
N GLU A 49 29.37 16.61 -10.61
CA GLU A 49 28.63 17.83 -10.93
C GLU A 49 27.33 17.90 -10.10
N ALA A 50 26.91 19.11 -9.72
CA ALA A 50 25.69 19.29 -8.93
C ALA A 50 24.46 18.95 -9.77
N VAL A 51 23.62 18.05 -9.28
CA VAL A 51 22.38 17.60 -9.95
C VAL A 51 21.21 17.79 -9.00
N GLU A 52 20.11 18.33 -9.50
CA GLU A 52 18.84 18.40 -8.78
C GLU A 52 17.84 17.45 -9.44
N ILE A 53 17.22 16.56 -8.63
CA ILE A 53 16.17 15.64 -9.05
C ILE A 53 14.89 15.88 -8.26
N SER A 54 13.74 15.60 -8.89
CA SER A 54 12.44 15.65 -8.25
C SER A 54 11.97 14.24 -7.88
N LEU A 55 11.55 14.06 -6.62
CA LEU A 55 10.86 12.87 -6.13
C LEU A 55 9.40 13.20 -5.87
N TRP A 56 8.48 12.54 -6.60
CA TRP A 56 7.07 12.60 -6.29
C TRP A 56 6.65 11.33 -5.56
N THR A 57 5.93 11.47 -4.44
CA THR A 57 5.52 10.33 -3.62
C THR A 57 4.03 10.34 -3.32
N TYR A 58 3.40 9.18 -3.50
CA TYR A 58 2.05 8.93 -3.01
C TYR A 58 2.06 8.64 -1.51
N PRO A 59 0.88 8.61 -0.84
CA PRO A 59 0.78 8.42 0.61
C PRO A 59 1.02 6.95 1.01
N ILE A 60 2.27 6.52 0.94
CA ILE A 60 2.71 5.18 1.30
C ILE A 60 3.25 5.22 2.73
N GLY A 61 2.38 4.89 3.69
CA GLY A 61 2.69 5.02 5.11
C GLY A 61 3.12 6.44 5.49
N LYS A 62 4.26 6.58 6.17
CA LYS A 62 4.80 7.89 6.58
C LYS A 62 5.60 8.61 5.48
N TRP A 63 5.63 8.11 4.27
CA TRP A 63 6.18 8.85 3.12
C TRP A 63 5.35 10.08 2.75
N THR A 64 4.25 10.36 3.45
CA THR A 64 3.52 11.63 3.45
C THR A 64 3.96 12.60 4.54
N ASP A 65 4.73 12.13 5.52
CA ASP A 65 5.21 12.96 6.63
C ASP A 65 6.54 13.62 6.25
N GLU A 66 6.49 14.94 6.07
CA GLU A 66 7.65 15.73 5.68
C GLU A 66 8.85 15.54 6.62
N ALA A 67 8.62 15.34 7.93
CA ALA A 67 9.70 15.14 8.89
C ALA A 67 10.39 13.78 8.68
N THR A 68 9.61 12.71 8.48
CA THR A 68 10.14 11.37 8.19
C THR A 68 10.95 11.36 6.89
N VAL A 69 10.42 11.97 5.83
CA VAL A 69 11.10 12.03 4.53
C VAL A 69 12.36 12.92 4.62
N ALA A 70 12.30 14.02 5.36
CA ALA A 70 13.47 14.88 5.56
C ALA A 70 14.62 14.16 6.28
N ASP A 71 14.32 13.29 7.25
CA ASP A 71 15.35 12.49 7.94
C ASP A 71 16.01 11.49 6.98
N LEU A 72 15.23 10.77 6.14
CA LEU A 72 15.78 9.89 5.11
C LEU A 72 16.64 10.65 4.09
N LEU A 73 16.22 11.85 3.69
CA LEU A 73 16.96 12.69 2.77
C LEU A 73 18.21 13.29 3.42
N ALA A 74 18.22 13.53 4.73
CA ALA A 74 19.41 14.00 5.43
C ALA A 74 20.54 12.96 5.37
N ASP A 75 20.22 11.68 5.57
CA ASP A 75 21.17 10.57 5.43
C ASP A 75 21.70 10.47 3.99
N PHE A 76 20.81 10.60 2.99
CA PHE A 76 21.21 10.62 1.57
C PHE A 76 22.11 11.81 1.22
N ASN A 77 21.73 13.02 1.62
CA ASN A 77 22.49 14.24 1.34
C ASN A 77 23.87 14.24 2.02
N ALA A 78 24.00 13.57 3.18
CA ALA A 78 25.28 13.39 3.83
C ALA A 78 26.21 12.47 3.01
N ALA A 79 25.65 11.44 2.36
CA ALA A 79 26.38 10.51 1.50
C ALA A 79 26.68 11.11 0.10
N TYR A 80 25.72 11.85 -0.45
CA TYR A 80 25.76 12.40 -1.82
C TYR A 80 25.46 13.91 -1.84
N PRO A 81 26.37 14.77 -1.33
CA PRO A 81 26.14 16.22 -1.18
C PRO A 81 25.99 16.98 -2.50
N ASN A 82 26.36 16.35 -3.63
CA ASN A 82 26.20 16.91 -4.97
C ASN A 82 24.81 16.61 -5.60
N ILE A 83 23.97 15.78 -4.96
CA ILE A 83 22.62 15.47 -5.45
C ILE A 83 21.60 16.11 -4.51
N THR A 84 20.75 16.98 -5.05
CA THR A 84 19.64 17.59 -4.31
C THR A 84 18.33 16.95 -4.72
N VAL A 85 17.53 16.47 -3.74
CA VAL A 85 16.21 15.87 -3.98
C VAL A 85 15.12 16.85 -3.57
N LYS A 86 14.22 17.20 -4.50
CA LYS A 86 13.01 18.01 -4.26
C LYS A 86 11.81 17.10 -4.17
N VAL A 87 11.10 17.12 -3.05
CA VAL A 87 9.94 16.25 -2.82
C VAL A 87 8.65 16.96 -3.13
N GLU A 88 7.77 16.28 -3.84
CA GLU A 88 6.37 16.64 -4.08
C GLU A 88 5.47 15.55 -3.55
N TYR A 89 4.50 15.91 -2.70
CA TYR A 89 3.56 14.98 -2.11
C TYR A 89 2.28 14.92 -2.93
N LEU A 90 1.87 13.70 -3.28
CA LEU A 90 0.67 13.41 -4.04
C LEU A 90 -0.45 12.87 -3.13
N ASP A 91 -1.66 12.86 -3.64
CA ASP A 91 -2.82 12.18 -3.06
C ASP A 91 -3.44 11.21 -4.08
N TYR A 92 -4.23 10.24 -3.61
CA TYR A 92 -4.90 9.28 -4.51
C TYR A 92 -6.12 9.84 -5.23
N THR A 93 -6.56 11.08 -4.94
CA THR A 93 -7.71 11.69 -5.60
C THR A 93 -7.30 12.41 -6.89
N ASN A 94 -6.20 13.15 -6.84
CA ASN A 94 -5.76 14.02 -7.95
C ASN A 94 -4.34 13.69 -8.44
N GLY A 95 -3.63 12.79 -7.77
CA GLY A 95 -2.22 12.50 -8.06
C GLY A 95 -2.00 11.99 -9.48
N ASP A 96 -2.84 11.07 -9.95
CA ASP A 96 -2.72 10.51 -11.29
C ASP A 96 -2.91 11.59 -12.37
N ASP A 97 -3.90 12.48 -12.22
CA ASP A 97 -4.13 13.61 -13.14
C ASP A 97 -2.95 14.58 -13.12
N LYS A 98 -2.37 14.83 -11.95
CA LYS A 98 -1.21 15.71 -11.80
C LYS A 98 0.02 15.14 -12.49
N VAL A 99 0.32 13.84 -12.29
CA VAL A 99 1.44 13.16 -12.96
C VAL A 99 1.23 13.14 -14.48
N ASN A 100 0.06 12.74 -14.94
CA ASN A 100 -0.24 12.69 -16.38
C ASN A 100 -0.13 14.09 -17.03
N THR A 101 -0.63 15.14 -16.35
CA THR A 101 -0.48 16.53 -16.84
C THR A 101 0.99 16.95 -16.93
N ALA A 102 1.80 16.58 -15.95
CA ALA A 102 3.23 16.86 -15.96
C ALA A 102 3.95 16.11 -17.12
N ILE A 103 3.59 14.84 -17.36
CA ILE A 103 4.10 14.06 -18.50
C ILE A 103 3.75 14.73 -19.83
N GLU A 104 2.48 15.10 -20.03
CA GLU A 104 2.02 15.79 -21.24
C GLU A 104 2.72 17.15 -21.45
N GLY A 105 3.05 17.83 -20.35
CA GLY A 105 3.79 19.09 -20.36
C GLY A 105 5.30 18.94 -20.54
N GLY A 106 5.84 17.72 -20.63
CA GLY A 106 7.28 17.46 -20.67
C GLY A 106 8.00 17.81 -19.36
N GLN A 107 7.30 17.71 -18.24
CA GLN A 107 7.74 18.02 -16.87
C GLN A 107 7.49 16.84 -15.93
N ALA A 108 7.60 15.60 -16.45
CA ALA A 108 7.50 14.41 -15.61
C ALA A 108 8.50 14.48 -14.45
N PRO A 109 8.17 13.95 -13.26
CA PRO A 109 9.14 13.84 -12.17
C PRO A 109 10.34 12.98 -12.61
N ASP A 110 11.50 13.20 -12.01
CA ASP A 110 12.67 12.35 -12.28
C ASP A 110 12.48 10.98 -11.60
N LEU A 111 11.91 10.97 -10.38
CA LEU A 111 11.73 9.80 -9.53
C LEU A 111 10.32 9.82 -8.94
N ILE A 112 9.69 8.66 -8.86
CA ILE A 112 8.36 8.51 -8.26
C ILE A 112 8.33 7.28 -7.33
N MET A 113 7.62 7.40 -6.21
CA MET A 113 7.33 6.27 -5.32
C MET A 113 5.85 5.91 -5.40
N GLU A 114 5.56 4.73 -5.94
CA GLU A 114 4.21 4.16 -6.10
C GLU A 114 4.28 2.67 -6.43
N GLY A 115 3.15 2.07 -6.78
CA GLY A 115 3.01 0.65 -7.05
C GLY A 115 3.03 0.25 -8.54
N PRO A 116 3.17 -1.05 -8.81
CA PRO A 116 3.36 -1.58 -10.17
C PRO A 116 2.19 -1.31 -11.11
N GLU A 117 0.98 -1.16 -10.61
CA GLU A 117 -0.19 -0.83 -11.43
C GLU A 117 -0.06 0.51 -12.15
N ARG A 118 0.74 1.44 -11.60
CA ARG A 118 1.08 2.72 -12.24
C ARG A 118 2.42 2.66 -12.93
N LEU A 119 3.44 2.18 -12.23
CA LEU A 119 4.82 2.21 -12.72
C LEU A 119 5.04 1.22 -13.87
N VAL A 120 4.48 0.03 -13.79
CA VAL A 120 4.64 -1.03 -14.80
C VAL A 120 3.49 -1.02 -15.80
N ALA A 121 2.25 -1.21 -15.32
CA ALA A 121 1.09 -1.44 -16.19
C ALA A 121 0.56 -0.16 -16.88
N ASN A 122 0.92 1.03 -16.40
CA ASN A 122 0.48 2.28 -17.02
C ASN A 122 1.67 3.02 -17.67
N TRP A 123 2.55 3.61 -16.87
CA TRP A 123 3.62 4.48 -17.43
C TRP A 123 4.74 3.67 -18.09
N GLY A 124 5.12 2.52 -17.52
CA GLY A 124 6.08 1.59 -18.13
C GLY A 124 5.58 1.03 -19.45
N ALA A 125 4.33 0.55 -19.50
CA ALA A 125 3.70 0.04 -20.72
C ALA A 125 3.64 1.09 -21.84
N LYS A 126 3.65 2.38 -21.52
CA LYS A 126 3.70 3.50 -22.48
C LYS A 126 5.12 3.89 -22.87
N GLY A 127 6.14 3.19 -22.39
CA GLY A 127 7.55 3.50 -22.67
C GLY A 127 8.05 4.80 -22.05
N LEU A 128 7.48 5.21 -20.91
CA LEU A 128 7.82 6.46 -20.22
C LEU A 128 8.83 6.26 -19.08
N MET A 129 9.16 5.01 -18.75
CA MET A 129 9.98 4.65 -17.59
C MET A 129 11.31 4.04 -18.03
N VAL A 130 12.33 4.23 -17.21
CA VAL A 130 13.66 3.64 -17.34
C VAL A 130 13.65 2.18 -16.87
N ASP A 131 14.31 1.27 -17.58
CA ASP A 131 14.55 -0.09 -17.09
C ASP A 131 15.55 -0.05 -15.92
N LEU A 132 15.12 -0.54 -14.76
CA LEU A 132 15.85 -0.56 -13.50
C LEU A 132 16.30 -1.97 -13.11
N LYS A 133 16.34 -2.90 -14.05
CA LYS A 133 16.68 -4.31 -13.79
C LYS A 133 18.04 -4.48 -13.09
N ASP A 134 18.99 -3.59 -13.38
CA ASP A 134 20.31 -3.54 -12.76
C ASP A 134 20.30 -3.11 -11.28
N LEU A 135 19.16 -2.61 -10.78
CA LEU A 135 18.97 -2.20 -9.39
C LEU A 135 18.20 -3.20 -8.54
N LEU A 136 17.72 -4.29 -9.11
CA LEU A 136 17.06 -5.34 -8.31
C LEU A 136 18.04 -5.96 -7.32
N ILE A 137 17.64 -6.01 -6.07
CA ILE A 137 18.46 -6.57 -4.98
C ILE A 137 18.29 -8.09 -4.93
N GLU A 138 19.39 -8.81 -4.83
CA GLU A 138 19.39 -10.27 -4.64
C GLU A 138 18.64 -10.64 -3.35
N GLY A 139 17.80 -11.67 -3.40
CA GLY A 139 16.98 -12.10 -2.28
C GLY A 139 15.63 -11.38 -2.17
N THR A 140 15.31 -10.44 -3.07
CA THR A 140 13.93 -9.94 -3.20
C THR A 140 12.99 -11.09 -3.56
N TYR A 141 11.84 -11.16 -2.89
CA TYR A 141 10.85 -12.22 -3.09
C TYR A 141 10.32 -12.23 -4.52
N ASP A 142 9.95 -13.41 -5.02
CA ASP A 142 9.52 -13.60 -6.42
C ASP A 142 8.26 -12.79 -6.77
N ALA A 143 7.29 -12.69 -5.85
CA ALA A 143 6.03 -11.99 -6.11
C ALA A 143 6.22 -10.48 -6.38
N PRO A 144 6.96 -9.70 -5.56
CA PRO A 144 7.32 -8.32 -5.89
C PRO A 144 8.12 -8.20 -7.19
N VAL A 145 9.11 -9.06 -7.41
CA VAL A 145 9.91 -9.01 -8.64
C VAL A 145 9.02 -9.21 -9.87
N LYS A 146 8.12 -10.21 -9.83
CA LYS A 146 7.17 -10.47 -10.92
C LYS A 146 6.24 -9.27 -11.16
N ALA A 147 5.69 -8.67 -10.10
CA ALA A 147 4.80 -7.52 -10.21
C ALA A 147 5.48 -6.28 -10.80
N CYS A 148 6.76 -6.07 -10.47
CA CYS A 148 7.55 -4.92 -10.92
C CYS A 148 8.21 -5.10 -12.29
N THR A 149 8.04 -6.29 -12.90
CA THR A 149 8.61 -6.64 -14.21
C THR A 149 7.52 -6.64 -15.29
N SER A 150 7.75 -5.92 -16.36
CA SER A 150 6.86 -5.88 -17.51
C SER A 150 6.93 -7.18 -18.36
N PRO A 151 5.96 -7.44 -19.24
CA PRO A 151 5.93 -8.65 -20.06
C PRO A 151 7.15 -8.84 -20.96
N ASP A 152 7.83 -7.76 -21.35
CA ASP A 152 9.07 -7.79 -22.14
C ASP A 152 10.35 -7.99 -21.31
N GLY A 153 10.20 -8.07 -19.99
CA GLY A 153 11.28 -8.36 -19.05
C GLY A 153 12.04 -7.12 -18.55
N ALA A 154 11.57 -5.90 -18.86
CA ALA A 154 12.07 -4.68 -18.24
C ALA A 154 11.49 -4.52 -16.84
N VAL A 155 12.25 -3.94 -15.91
CA VAL A 155 11.85 -3.66 -14.53
C VAL A 155 11.61 -2.16 -14.39
N TYR A 156 10.37 -1.77 -14.17
CA TYR A 156 10.02 -0.34 -14.06
C TYR A 156 9.84 0.15 -12.62
N GLU A 157 9.98 -0.77 -11.66
CA GLU A 157 9.94 -0.45 -10.24
C GLU A 157 10.96 -1.29 -9.47
N VAL A 158 11.76 -0.64 -8.63
CA VAL A 158 12.55 -1.32 -7.60
C VAL A 158 11.69 -1.41 -6.35
N PRO A 159 11.17 -2.59 -5.99
CA PRO A 159 10.25 -2.71 -4.87
C PRO A 159 10.95 -2.46 -3.53
N VAL A 160 10.27 -1.74 -2.65
CA VAL A 160 10.74 -1.36 -1.31
C VAL A 160 10.00 -2.12 -0.23
N CYS A 161 8.67 -2.13 -0.33
CA CYS A 161 7.80 -2.71 0.68
C CYS A 161 6.59 -3.38 0.05
N MET A 162 5.97 -4.25 0.83
CA MET A 162 4.74 -4.93 0.46
C MET A 162 3.82 -5.08 1.66
N ILE A 163 2.55 -5.36 1.41
CA ILE A 163 1.59 -5.70 2.44
C ILE A 163 0.57 -6.69 1.92
N ALA A 164 0.32 -7.75 2.69
CA ALA A 164 -0.80 -8.65 2.44
C ALA A 164 -2.05 -8.09 3.13
N HIS A 165 -3.13 -7.92 2.38
CA HIS A 165 -4.45 -7.62 2.90
C HIS A 165 -5.19 -8.95 3.14
N GLY A 166 -5.51 -9.21 4.39
CA GLY A 166 -6.38 -10.27 4.82
C GLY A 166 -7.70 -9.71 5.33
N MET A 167 -8.32 -10.47 6.19
CA MET A 167 -9.46 -10.08 7.01
C MET A 167 -8.98 -9.83 8.44
N ALA A 168 -9.85 -9.24 9.26
CA ALA A 168 -9.68 -9.19 10.71
C ALA A 168 -10.98 -9.53 11.40
N ILE A 169 -10.89 -10.11 12.59
CA ILE A 169 -12.01 -10.36 13.48
C ILE A 169 -11.76 -9.74 14.85
N ASN A 170 -12.86 -9.36 15.52
CA ASN A 170 -12.87 -9.07 16.94
C ASN A 170 -12.78 -10.39 17.71
N ARG A 171 -11.56 -10.73 18.16
CA ARG A 171 -11.27 -12.01 18.77
C ARG A 171 -12.12 -12.26 20.01
N ASP A 172 -12.34 -11.22 20.81
CA ASP A 172 -13.09 -11.32 22.08
C ASP A 172 -14.54 -11.76 21.81
N VAL A 173 -15.18 -11.17 20.80
CA VAL A 173 -16.56 -11.51 20.40
C VAL A 173 -16.62 -12.90 19.77
N PHE A 174 -15.64 -13.28 18.95
CA PHE A 174 -15.59 -14.63 18.37
C PHE A 174 -15.37 -15.72 19.42
N GLU A 175 -14.59 -15.43 20.49
CA GLU A 175 -14.43 -16.33 21.63
C GLU A 175 -15.74 -16.46 22.42
N GLU A 176 -16.40 -15.34 22.74
CA GLU A 176 -17.70 -15.31 23.45
C GLU A 176 -18.76 -16.11 22.68
N ALA A 177 -18.83 -15.94 21.37
CA ALA A 177 -19.77 -16.66 20.50
C ALA A 177 -19.37 -18.13 20.27
N GLY A 178 -18.23 -18.60 20.74
CA GLY A 178 -17.68 -19.93 20.46
C GLY A 178 -17.30 -20.12 19.00
N ALA A 179 -17.08 -19.04 18.25
CA ALA A 179 -16.80 -19.05 16.82
C ALA A 179 -15.34 -19.35 16.48
N LEU A 180 -14.40 -19.22 17.44
CA LEU A 180 -12.98 -19.52 17.21
C LEU A 180 -12.73 -21.00 16.83
N GLN A 181 -13.63 -21.93 17.18
CA GLN A 181 -13.51 -23.33 16.78
C GLN A 181 -13.54 -23.56 15.25
N TYR A 182 -14.00 -22.59 14.48
CA TYR A 182 -14.12 -22.65 13.03
C TYR A 182 -12.89 -22.14 12.27
N LEU A 183 -11.85 -21.72 12.99
CA LEU A 183 -10.59 -21.24 12.41
C LEU A 183 -9.38 -21.81 13.17
N ASN A 184 -8.22 -21.74 12.55
CA ASN A 184 -6.94 -22.09 13.14
C ASN A 184 -6.16 -20.78 13.41
N GLU A 185 -6.02 -20.43 14.69
CA GLU A 185 -5.34 -19.20 15.12
C GLU A 185 -3.80 -19.23 14.87
N GLU A 186 -3.19 -20.42 14.74
CA GLU A 186 -1.76 -20.53 14.44
C GLU A 186 -1.46 -20.23 12.96
N THR A 187 -2.28 -20.76 12.06
CA THR A 187 -2.15 -20.55 10.62
C THR A 187 -2.95 -19.36 10.12
N LEU A 188 -3.78 -18.76 10.96
CA LEU A 188 -4.69 -17.64 10.63
C LEU A 188 -5.65 -17.98 9.48
N THR A 189 -6.13 -19.22 9.41
CA THR A 189 -7.00 -19.71 8.33
C THR A 189 -8.32 -20.25 8.86
N TRP A 190 -9.37 -20.10 8.08
CA TRP A 190 -10.65 -20.81 8.31
C TRP A 190 -10.48 -22.31 8.01
N ASN A 191 -11.14 -23.17 8.77
CA ASN A 191 -11.05 -24.61 8.53
C ASN A 191 -11.68 -25.02 7.18
N SER A 192 -12.69 -24.28 6.72
CA SER A 192 -13.32 -24.39 5.40
C SER A 192 -14.15 -23.15 5.08
N VAL A 193 -14.63 -23.03 3.85
CA VAL A 193 -15.64 -22.01 3.45
C VAL A 193 -16.94 -22.19 4.25
N GLU A 194 -17.35 -23.43 4.50
CA GLU A 194 -18.56 -23.71 5.29
C GLU A 194 -18.38 -23.24 6.75
N ASP A 195 -17.21 -23.47 7.34
CA ASP A 195 -16.93 -23.09 8.72
C ASP A 195 -16.84 -21.56 8.89
N PHE A 196 -16.40 -20.82 7.88
CA PHE A 196 -16.51 -19.36 7.88
C PHE A 196 -17.97 -18.90 8.05
N PHE A 197 -18.91 -19.45 7.28
CA PHE A 197 -20.31 -19.10 7.39
C PHE A 197 -20.92 -19.53 8.73
N LYS A 198 -20.49 -20.69 9.29
CA LYS A 198 -20.89 -21.11 10.64
C LYS A 198 -20.39 -20.15 11.71
N ALA A 199 -19.16 -19.63 11.56
CA ALA A 199 -18.61 -18.65 12.48
C ALA A 199 -19.42 -17.35 12.44
N VAL A 200 -19.73 -16.84 11.24
CA VAL A 200 -20.59 -15.67 11.05
C VAL A 200 -21.95 -15.88 11.74
N GLN A 201 -22.59 -17.03 11.49
CA GLN A 201 -23.88 -17.36 12.10
C GLN A 201 -23.82 -17.46 13.62
N ALA A 202 -22.74 -18.05 14.18
CA ALA A 202 -22.56 -18.15 15.63
C ALA A 202 -22.43 -16.78 16.30
N VAL A 203 -21.71 -15.85 15.68
CA VAL A 203 -21.59 -14.46 16.17
C VAL A 203 -22.94 -13.74 16.07
N TYR A 204 -23.68 -13.91 14.97
CA TYR A 204 -25.02 -13.35 14.81
C TYR A 204 -26.00 -13.91 15.86
N ASP A 205 -26.03 -15.23 16.09
CA ASP A 205 -26.89 -15.91 17.07
C ASP A 205 -26.52 -15.49 18.53
N ALA A 206 -25.29 -15.08 18.79
CA ALA A 206 -24.86 -14.52 20.06
C ALA A 206 -25.40 -13.09 20.32
N GLY A 207 -26.07 -12.48 19.33
CA GLY A 207 -26.73 -11.19 19.44
C GLY A 207 -25.98 -10.03 18.78
N TYR A 208 -24.92 -10.29 18.04
CA TYR A 208 -24.19 -9.30 17.26
C TYR A 208 -24.81 -9.16 15.87
N GLU A 209 -25.74 -8.23 15.72
CA GLU A 209 -26.52 -8.03 14.51
C GLU A 209 -25.66 -7.72 13.27
N PHE A 210 -24.51 -7.03 13.46
CA PHE A 210 -23.60 -6.63 12.39
C PHE A 210 -22.27 -7.36 12.52
N VAL A 211 -22.10 -8.47 11.82
CA VAL A 211 -20.86 -9.28 11.88
C VAL A 211 -19.83 -8.70 10.91
N GLY A 212 -20.23 -8.38 9.69
CA GLY A 212 -19.34 -7.77 8.70
C GLY A 212 -20.12 -7.11 7.56
N ALA A 213 -19.40 -6.44 6.65
CA ALA A 213 -20.03 -5.79 5.51
C ALA A 213 -19.26 -6.02 4.20
N VAL A 214 -19.99 -6.36 3.14
CA VAL A 214 -19.48 -6.29 1.77
C VAL A 214 -19.61 -4.85 1.31
N PHE A 215 -18.49 -4.17 1.16
CA PHE A 215 -18.48 -2.78 0.70
C PHE A 215 -18.43 -2.70 -0.83
N CYS A 216 -19.11 -1.69 -1.37
CA CYS A 216 -19.40 -1.54 -2.80
C CYS A 216 -18.60 -0.44 -3.48
N GLY A 217 -17.58 0.12 -2.84
CA GLY A 217 -16.75 1.19 -3.41
C GLY A 217 -15.68 1.68 -2.45
N GLY A 218 -14.93 2.67 -2.90
CA GLY A 218 -13.87 3.33 -2.15
C GLY A 218 -12.50 2.70 -2.38
N GLN A 219 -11.50 3.57 -2.61
CA GLN A 219 -10.10 3.16 -2.68
C GLN A 219 -9.56 2.85 -1.28
N GLY A 220 -8.44 2.14 -1.22
CA GLY A 220 -7.80 1.80 0.05
C GLY A 220 -8.54 0.72 0.81
N GLY A 221 -8.58 -0.47 0.28
CA GLY A 221 -9.24 -1.63 0.89
C GLY A 221 -10.15 -2.40 -0.06
N ASP A 222 -10.41 -1.87 -1.24
CA ASP A 222 -11.31 -2.47 -2.24
C ASP A 222 -10.84 -3.85 -2.74
N GLN A 223 -9.54 -4.17 -2.66
CA GLN A 223 -9.02 -5.50 -2.93
C GLN A 223 -9.61 -6.57 -2.00
N GLY A 224 -10.07 -6.22 -0.81
CA GLY A 224 -10.68 -7.17 0.13
C GLY A 224 -11.89 -7.87 -0.44
N THR A 225 -12.81 -7.15 -1.11
CA THR A 225 -14.00 -7.78 -1.71
C THR A 225 -13.66 -8.68 -2.88
N ARG A 226 -12.65 -8.34 -3.69
CA ARG A 226 -12.18 -9.21 -4.78
C ARG A 226 -11.57 -10.50 -4.24
N ALA A 227 -10.67 -10.37 -3.26
CA ALA A 227 -10.03 -11.52 -2.62
C ALA A 227 -11.06 -12.40 -1.89
N LEU A 228 -12.02 -11.80 -1.17
CA LEU A 228 -13.09 -12.54 -0.50
C LEU A 228 -13.88 -13.39 -1.50
N VAL A 229 -14.35 -12.78 -2.59
CA VAL A 229 -15.19 -13.47 -3.59
C VAL A 229 -14.41 -14.56 -4.31
N THR A 230 -13.18 -14.31 -4.75
CA THR A 230 -12.40 -15.32 -5.47
C THR A 230 -11.95 -16.49 -4.59
N ASN A 231 -11.67 -16.25 -3.31
CA ASN A 231 -11.37 -17.33 -2.36
C ASN A 231 -12.61 -18.17 -2.04
N LEU A 232 -13.76 -17.56 -1.77
CA LEU A 232 -15.01 -18.24 -1.52
C LEU A 232 -15.52 -19.04 -2.74
N GLY A 233 -15.40 -18.43 -3.94
CA GLY A 233 -15.90 -19.01 -5.19
C GLY A 233 -14.93 -19.96 -5.87
N GLY A 234 -13.66 -20.01 -5.44
CA GLY A 234 -12.60 -20.80 -6.07
C GLY A 234 -12.22 -20.33 -7.48
N GLY A 235 -12.59 -19.08 -7.85
CA GLY A 235 -12.27 -18.47 -9.13
C GLY A 235 -11.00 -17.63 -9.10
N THR A 236 -10.71 -16.98 -10.25
CA THR A 236 -9.62 -16.00 -10.38
C THR A 236 -10.19 -14.62 -10.68
N TYR A 237 -9.40 -13.57 -10.50
CA TYR A 237 -9.79 -12.22 -10.88
C TYR A 237 -9.33 -11.86 -12.29
N ALA A 238 -8.12 -12.28 -12.64
CA ALA A 238 -7.53 -12.16 -13.97
C ALA A 238 -6.81 -13.46 -14.36
N ASN A 239 -6.44 -13.60 -15.64
CA ASN A 239 -5.59 -14.70 -16.10
C ASN A 239 -4.13 -14.49 -15.69
N ALA A 240 -3.33 -15.57 -15.72
CA ALA A 240 -1.92 -15.55 -15.29
C ALA A 240 -1.00 -14.67 -16.19
N GLU A 241 -1.43 -14.41 -17.40
CA GLU A 241 -0.75 -13.56 -18.39
C GLU A 241 -1.07 -12.07 -18.22
N HIS A 242 -1.98 -11.71 -17.30
CA HIS A 242 -2.46 -10.35 -17.03
C HIS A 242 -3.01 -9.61 -18.26
N THR A 243 -3.69 -10.34 -19.13
CA THR A 243 -4.27 -9.81 -20.37
C THR A 243 -5.79 -9.80 -20.38
N GLU A 244 -6.42 -10.56 -19.47
CA GLU A 244 -7.87 -10.71 -19.41
C GLU A 244 -8.34 -10.84 -17.95
N TYR A 245 -9.50 -10.26 -17.66
CA TYR A 245 -10.25 -10.45 -16.41
C TYR A 245 -11.14 -11.68 -16.55
N THR A 246 -11.21 -12.47 -15.47
CA THR A 246 -11.86 -13.81 -15.46
C THR A 246 -12.81 -14.00 -14.29
N TYR A 247 -13.17 -12.93 -13.58
CA TYR A 247 -13.94 -13.02 -12.33
C TYR A 247 -15.41 -13.40 -12.50
N ALA A 248 -15.98 -13.30 -13.71
CA ALA A 248 -17.34 -13.74 -13.98
C ALA A 248 -17.39 -15.26 -14.09
N SER A 249 -17.61 -15.92 -12.96
CA SER A 249 -17.73 -17.37 -12.87
C SER A 249 -18.92 -17.76 -12.00
N GLN A 250 -19.46 -18.96 -12.23
CA GLN A 250 -20.57 -19.49 -11.44
C GLN A 250 -20.21 -19.54 -9.95
N GLY A 251 -18.98 -19.99 -9.60
CA GLY A 251 -18.53 -20.08 -8.21
C GLY A 251 -18.47 -18.72 -7.53
N ASN A 252 -17.92 -17.70 -8.20
CA ASN A 252 -17.87 -16.34 -7.66
C ASN A 252 -19.27 -15.72 -7.50
N ALA A 253 -20.20 -15.99 -8.42
CA ALA A 253 -21.58 -15.54 -8.32
C ALA A 253 -22.33 -16.21 -7.17
N GLU A 254 -22.15 -17.50 -6.97
CA GLU A 254 -22.72 -18.25 -5.84
C GLU A 254 -22.12 -17.77 -4.50
N ALA A 255 -20.82 -17.44 -4.46
CA ALA A 255 -20.16 -16.86 -3.29
C ALA A 255 -20.80 -15.53 -2.88
N LEU A 256 -20.98 -14.61 -3.84
CA LEU A 256 -21.66 -13.33 -3.58
C LEU A 256 -23.11 -13.52 -3.17
N ALA A 257 -23.85 -14.43 -3.81
CA ALA A 257 -25.23 -14.73 -3.44
C ALA A 257 -25.34 -15.28 -2.00
N LYS A 258 -24.39 -16.11 -1.59
CA LYS A 258 -24.32 -16.64 -0.23
C LYS A 258 -24.01 -15.55 0.80
N LEU A 259 -23.08 -14.63 0.48
CA LEU A 259 -22.79 -13.46 1.32
C LEU A 259 -24.02 -12.55 1.44
N TYR A 260 -24.72 -12.31 0.34
CA TYR A 260 -25.94 -11.49 0.29
C TYR A 260 -27.06 -12.06 1.17
N ALA A 261 -27.19 -13.39 1.22
CA ALA A 261 -28.21 -14.06 1.98
C ALA A 261 -27.83 -14.37 3.44
N GLN A 262 -26.58 -14.16 3.84
CA GLN A 262 -26.07 -14.51 5.16
C GLN A 262 -26.51 -13.50 6.22
N ASP A 263 -27.24 -13.94 7.24
CA ASP A 263 -27.52 -13.13 8.41
C ASP A 263 -26.23 -12.62 9.06
N GLY A 264 -26.22 -11.38 9.49
CA GLY A 264 -25.05 -10.70 10.06
C GLY A 264 -24.09 -10.08 9.03
N ILE A 265 -24.22 -10.41 7.74
CA ILE A 265 -23.46 -9.75 6.67
C ILE A 265 -24.31 -8.63 6.04
N VAL A 266 -23.81 -7.41 6.16
CA VAL A 266 -24.41 -6.24 5.49
C VAL A 266 -23.91 -6.19 4.06
N PHE A 267 -24.82 -6.17 3.10
CA PHE A 267 -24.50 -5.96 1.70
C PHE A 267 -25.36 -4.81 1.17
N ASP A 268 -24.88 -3.60 1.33
CA ASP A 268 -25.58 -2.38 0.96
C ASP A 268 -24.74 -1.56 -0.03
N SER A 269 -25.40 -1.12 -1.11
CA SER A 269 -24.73 -0.39 -2.20
C SER A 269 -24.09 0.93 -1.78
N SER A 270 -24.47 1.49 -0.63
CA SER A 270 -23.95 2.75 -0.11
C SER A 270 -22.68 2.58 0.75
N ILE A 271 -22.36 1.38 1.22
CA ILE A 271 -21.21 1.15 2.09
C ILE A 271 -19.91 1.19 1.26
N VAL A 272 -18.96 2.02 1.67
CA VAL A 272 -17.61 2.09 1.11
C VAL A 272 -16.59 1.48 2.07
N ALA A 273 -15.42 1.11 1.55
CA ALA A 273 -14.38 0.43 2.33
C ALA A 273 -13.97 1.18 3.60
N ALA A 274 -13.83 2.51 3.54
CA ALA A 274 -13.48 3.33 4.69
C ALA A 274 -14.54 3.27 5.81
N ASP A 275 -15.84 3.27 5.44
CA ASP A 275 -16.93 3.16 6.42
C ASP A 275 -16.97 1.76 7.05
N ALA A 276 -16.77 0.70 6.26
CA ALA A 276 -16.73 -0.66 6.76
C ALA A 276 -15.59 -0.85 7.78
N ASN A 277 -14.39 -0.37 7.46
CA ASN A 277 -13.25 -0.43 8.36
C ASN A 277 -13.43 0.43 9.61
N GLN A 278 -13.98 1.65 9.49
CA GLN A 278 -14.27 2.49 10.65
C GLN A 278 -15.30 1.86 11.60
N ASN A 279 -16.31 1.18 11.06
CA ASN A 279 -17.28 0.45 11.86
C ASN A 279 -16.67 -0.77 12.56
N PHE A 280 -15.70 -1.45 11.95
CA PHE A 280 -14.91 -2.49 12.62
C PHE A 280 -14.07 -1.91 13.76
N ILE A 281 -13.31 -0.84 13.51
CA ILE A 281 -12.49 -0.17 14.53
C ILE A 281 -13.31 0.24 15.74
N ASN A 282 -14.54 0.72 15.53
CA ASN A 282 -15.46 1.13 16.58
C ASN A 282 -16.19 -0.06 17.25
N GLY A 283 -15.97 -1.30 16.83
CA GLY A 283 -16.64 -2.49 17.34
C GLY A 283 -18.11 -2.62 16.92
N THR A 284 -18.58 -1.84 15.96
CA THR A 284 -19.95 -2.00 15.37
C THR A 284 -20.00 -3.24 14.50
N PHE A 285 -19.04 -3.44 13.61
CA PHE A 285 -18.81 -4.69 12.92
C PHE A 285 -17.81 -5.54 13.72
N GLN A 286 -18.00 -6.85 13.68
CA GLN A 286 -17.13 -7.81 14.38
C GLN A 286 -16.07 -8.39 13.45
N MET A 287 -16.09 -7.99 12.17
CA MET A 287 -15.20 -8.46 11.12
C MET A 287 -14.96 -7.37 10.09
N SER A 288 -13.71 -7.23 9.64
CA SER A 288 -13.33 -6.45 8.46
C SER A 288 -12.96 -7.40 7.32
N PHE A 289 -13.42 -7.11 6.12
CA PHE A 289 -13.05 -7.86 4.90
C PHE A 289 -11.84 -7.27 4.17
N CYS A 290 -11.19 -6.25 4.75
CA CYS A 290 -9.88 -5.79 4.30
C CYS A 290 -9.13 -5.18 5.48
N TRP A 291 -8.10 -5.88 5.91
CA TRP A 291 -7.30 -5.47 7.06
C TRP A 291 -5.83 -5.84 6.85
N ASN A 292 -4.95 -5.04 7.40
CA ASN A 292 -3.52 -5.26 7.34
C ASN A 292 -2.81 -4.70 8.59
N ILE A 293 -1.52 -4.96 8.72
CA ILE A 293 -0.71 -4.52 9.87
C ILE A 293 -0.71 -2.99 10.06
N ASN A 294 -0.74 -2.22 8.97
CA ASN A 294 -0.76 -0.75 9.04
C ASN A 294 -2.09 -0.23 9.59
N ASP A 295 -3.21 -0.89 9.28
CA ASP A 295 -4.51 -0.55 9.86
C ASP A 295 -4.49 -0.72 11.38
N GLU A 296 -3.89 -1.80 11.89
CA GLU A 296 -3.76 -2.03 13.34
C GLU A 296 -2.82 -1.01 13.99
N ILE A 297 -1.66 -0.71 13.39
CA ILE A 297 -0.72 0.30 13.90
C ILE A 297 -1.39 1.67 14.01
N ASN A 298 -2.07 2.10 12.96
CA ASN A 298 -2.65 3.44 12.89
C ASN A 298 -3.87 3.62 13.78
N ASN A 299 -4.54 2.54 14.16
CA ASN A 299 -5.76 2.58 14.96
C ASN A 299 -5.59 1.98 16.36
N ALA A 300 -4.35 1.69 16.80
CA ALA A 300 -4.07 1.04 18.07
C ALA A 300 -4.76 1.72 19.28
N ASP A 301 -4.81 3.05 19.31
CA ASP A 301 -5.45 3.82 20.40
C ASP A 301 -7.00 3.79 20.33
N ALA A 302 -7.57 3.48 19.19
CA ALA A 302 -9.02 3.43 18.99
C ALA A 302 -9.61 2.02 19.18
N LEU A 303 -8.80 0.99 19.01
CA LEU A 303 -9.19 -0.40 19.17
C LEU A 303 -9.39 -0.72 20.64
N SER A 304 -10.60 -1.16 21.03
CA SER A 304 -10.97 -1.54 22.39
C SER A 304 -11.05 -3.05 22.61
N PHE A 305 -10.66 -3.86 21.65
CA PHE A 305 -10.72 -5.32 21.61
C PHE A 305 -9.46 -5.90 20.96
N GLU A 306 -9.24 -7.20 21.15
CA GLU A 306 -8.15 -7.92 20.49
C GLU A 306 -8.51 -8.17 19.02
N VAL A 307 -7.70 -7.64 18.12
CA VAL A 307 -7.80 -7.94 16.68
C VAL A 307 -7.08 -9.25 16.40
N LEU A 308 -7.73 -10.20 15.73
CA LEU A 308 -7.08 -11.38 15.14
C LEU A 308 -7.10 -11.21 13.62
N PRO A 309 -5.94 -11.02 12.95
CA PRO A 309 -5.89 -11.06 11.50
C PRO A 309 -6.12 -12.50 11.01
N VAL A 310 -6.84 -12.65 9.91
CA VAL A 310 -7.14 -13.97 9.32
C VAL A 310 -7.13 -13.90 7.80
N ALA A 311 -6.81 -15.01 7.15
CA ALA A 311 -6.90 -15.16 5.70
C ALA A 311 -8.37 -15.17 5.23
N PHE A 312 -8.58 -14.95 3.93
CA PHE A 312 -9.89 -15.14 3.32
C PHE A 312 -10.30 -16.61 3.35
N PRO A 313 -11.61 -16.91 3.57
CA PRO A 313 -12.10 -18.28 3.62
C PRO A 313 -11.96 -18.99 2.27
N SER A 314 -11.31 -20.14 2.27
CA SER A 314 -11.06 -20.93 1.07
C SER A 314 -11.08 -22.42 1.40
N ASP A 315 -11.59 -23.26 0.49
CA ASP A 315 -11.47 -24.73 0.57
C ASP A 315 -10.14 -25.24 -0.03
N SER A 316 -9.29 -24.32 -0.45
CA SER A 316 -7.91 -24.55 -0.89
C SER A 316 -6.93 -23.66 -0.10
N THR A 317 -5.69 -23.50 -0.56
CA THR A 317 -4.79 -22.51 0.03
C THR A 317 -5.34 -21.11 -0.21
N PRO A 318 -5.56 -20.30 0.84
CA PRO A 318 -6.04 -18.93 0.68
C PRO A 318 -5.06 -18.10 -0.17
N ILE A 319 -5.62 -17.24 -1.01
CA ILE A 319 -4.84 -16.28 -1.83
C ILE A 319 -5.18 -14.88 -1.37
N LEU A 320 -4.20 -14.21 -0.77
CA LEU A 320 -4.33 -12.82 -0.36
C LEU A 320 -3.95 -11.89 -1.49
N GLN A 321 -4.53 -10.73 -1.47
CA GLN A 321 -4.12 -9.60 -2.30
C GLN A 321 -3.46 -8.55 -1.41
N GLY A 322 -2.75 -7.62 -2.03
CA GLY A 322 -2.06 -6.61 -1.24
C GLY A 322 -1.57 -5.47 -2.09
N GLY A 323 -0.63 -4.73 -1.54
CA GLY A 323 0.10 -3.69 -2.22
C GLY A 323 1.58 -4.03 -2.28
N ILE A 324 2.22 -3.54 -3.32
CA ILE A 324 3.67 -3.50 -3.48
C ILE A 324 3.97 -2.05 -3.85
N TRP A 325 4.99 -1.47 -3.26
CA TRP A 325 5.40 -0.10 -3.54
C TRP A 325 6.91 -0.01 -3.59
N GLY A 326 7.37 0.82 -4.49
CA GLY A 326 8.78 1.03 -4.73
C GLY A 326 9.06 2.30 -5.50
N PHE A 327 10.25 2.39 -6.03
CA PHE A 327 10.70 3.54 -6.80
C PHE A 327 10.76 3.24 -8.28
N GLY A 328 10.25 4.16 -9.10
CA GLY A 328 10.41 4.18 -10.54
C GLY A 328 11.08 5.46 -11.02
N VAL A 329 11.72 5.42 -12.17
CA VAL A 329 12.42 6.55 -12.79
C VAL A 329 11.77 6.84 -14.13
N PHE A 330 11.34 8.09 -14.37
CA PHE A 330 10.87 8.51 -15.68
C PHE A 330 12.05 8.76 -16.63
N ASP A 331 11.91 8.33 -17.86
CA ASP A 331 12.86 8.65 -18.93
C ASP A 331 12.59 10.07 -19.47
N ASN A 332 13.28 11.04 -18.88
CA ASN A 332 13.23 12.45 -19.29
C ASN A 332 14.34 12.84 -20.29
N GLY A 333 15.17 11.87 -20.71
CA GLY A 333 16.28 12.08 -21.64
C GLY A 333 17.50 12.79 -21.04
N ASP A 334 17.53 13.03 -19.71
CA ASP A 334 18.67 13.60 -18.99
C ASP A 334 19.42 12.51 -18.21
N GLU A 335 20.48 12.00 -18.83
CA GLU A 335 21.32 10.93 -18.26
C GLU A 335 21.85 11.27 -16.85
N ALA A 336 22.20 12.54 -16.58
CA ALA A 336 22.72 12.93 -15.27
C ALA A 336 21.63 12.81 -14.18
N LYS A 337 20.40 13.16 -14.48
CA LYS A 337 19.26 13.02 -13.59
C LYS A 337 18.85 11.56 -13.41
N ILE A 338 18.85 10.77 -14.48
CA ILE A 338 18.58 9.33 -14.43
C ILE A 338 19.58 8.63 -13.51
N GLU A 339 20.88 8.89 -13.67
CA GLU A 339 21.91 8.30 -12.82
C GLU A 339 21.84 8.79 -11.36
N ALA A 340 21.47 10.06 -11.12
CA ALA A 340 21.22 10.58 -9.79
C ALA A 340 20.02 9.90 -9.12
N ALA A 341 18.93 9.66 -9.86
CA ALA A 341 17.76 8.93 -9.40
C ALA A 341 18.07 7.45 -9.09
N LYS A 342 18.86 6.78 -9.95
CA LYS A 342 19.35 5.41 -9.69
C LYS A 342 20.26 5.37 -8.44
N THR A 343 21.10 6.38 -8.23
CA THR A 343 21.95 6.51 -7.04
C THR A 343 21.09 6.63 -5.77
N PHE A 344 20.01 7.42 -5.83
CA PHE A 344 19.06 7.54 -4.73
C PHE A 344 18.39 6.19 -4.41
N ILE A 345 17.90 5.48 -5.42
CA ILE A 345 17.27 4.16 -5.24
C ILE A 345 18.26 3.17 -4.59
N LYS A 346 19.49 3.09 -5.10
CA LYS A 346 20.53 2.23 -4.51
C LYS A 346 20.76 2.55 -3.04
N PHE A 347 20.91 3.82 -2.71
CA PHE A 347 21.11 4.24 -1.32
C PHE A 347 19.97 3.81 -0.42
N MET A 348 18.71 3.95 -0.87
CA MET A 348 17.53 3.61 -0.09
C MET A 348 17.27 2.10 0.03
N THR A 349 17.87 1.27 -0.86
CA THR A 349 17.47 -0.14 -0.98
C THR A 349 18.61 -1.15 -0.81
N GLU A 350 19.87 -0.77 -1.06
CA GLU A 350 20.99 -1.74 -1.11
C GLU A 350 21.52 -2.10 0.29
N ASP A 351 21.84 -1.10 1.10
CA ASP A 351 22.33 -1.30 2.47
C ASP A 351 21.19 -1.67 3.42
N ASN A 352 21.38 -2.71 4.24
CA ASN A 352 20.33 -3.22 5.12
C ASN A 352 19.89 -2.23 6.21
N GLU A 353 20.81 -1.41 6.75
CA GLU A 353 20.45 -0.41 7.76
C GLU A 353 19.58 0.70 7.15
N GLN A 354 20.01 1.24 6.00
CA GLN A 354 19.25 2.26 5.29
C GLN A 354 17.93 1.72 4.74
N TYR A 355 17.94 0.51 4.17
CA TYR A 355 16.73 -0.15 3.71
C TYR A 355 15.73 -0.36 4.85
N THR A 356 16.19 -0.78 6.04
CA THR A 356 15.32 -0.89 7.22
C THR A 356 14.64 0.45 7.54
N LYS A 357 15.38 1.57 7.56
CA LYS A 357 14.79 2.91 7.78
C LYS A 357 13.76 3.25 6.70
N THR A 358 14.08 2.94 5.44
CA THR A 358 13.20 3.19 4.28
C THR A 358 11.88 2.42 4.41
N VAL A 359 11.92 1.13 4.79
CA VAL A 359 10.73 0.28 4.97
C VAL A 359 9.95 0.69 6.22
N VAL A 360 10.61 0.96 7.35
CA VAL A 360 9.94 1.42 8.59
C VAL A 360 9.13 2.69 8.35
N ALA A 361 9.61 3.59 7.49
CA ALA A 361 8.87 4.78 7.08
C ALA A 361 7.57 4.46 6.32
N THR A 362 7.40 3.24 5.80
CA THR A 362 6.13 2.81 5.16
C THR A 362 5.13 2.20 6.13
N ASN A 363 5.55 1.76 7.32
CA ASN A 363 4.80 0.88 8.24
C ASN A 363 4.40 -0.48 7.64
N PHE A 364 4.96 -0.86 6.48
CA PHE A 364 4.67 -2.12 5.78
C PHE A 364 5.80 -3.13 6.01
N THR A 365 5.73 -4.26 5.33
CA THR A 365 6.71 -5.32 5.43
C THR A 365 7.78 -5.19 4.34
N PRO A 366 9.03 -5.61 4.60
CA PRO A 366 10.07 -5.62 3.57
C PRO A 366 9.75 -6.63 2.46
N VAL A 367 10.33 -6.42 1.28
CA VAL A 367 10.21 -7.34 0.13
C VAL A 367 11.32 -8.39 0.08
N ARG A 368 12.17 -8.42 1.08
CA ARG A 368 13.24 -9.41 1.29
C ARG A 368 13.49 -9.62 2.77
N ASP A 369 14.19 -10.69 3.13
CA ASP A 369 14.61 -10.91 4.51
C ASP A 369 15.61 -9.83 4.95
N VAL A 370 15.35 -9.24 6.13
CA VAL A 370 16.20 -8.23 6.76
C VAL A 370 16.43 -8.64 8.21
N GLU A 371 17.67 -8.94 8.56
CA GLU A 371 18.03 -9.35 9.92
C GLU A 371 17.66 -8.24 10.94
N GLY A 372 16.92 -8.62 11.98
CA GLY A 372 16.52 -7.72 13.06
C GLY A 372 15.32 -6.83 12.78
N TYR A 373 14.69 -6.91 11.61
CA TYR A 373 13.51 -6.09 11.28
C TYR A 373 12.35 -6.30 12.27
N GLU A 374 12.14 -7.51 12.77
CA GLU A 374 11.08 -7.84 13.75
C GLU A 374 11.22 -7.03 15.06
N SER A 375 12.42 -6.56 15.38
CA SER A 375 12.65 -5.75 16.59
C SER A 375 12.12 -4.32 16.47
N VAL A 376 11.90 -3.83 15.26
CA VAL A 376 11.37 -2.47 14.98
C VAL A 376 9.88 -2.47 14.68
N ASN A 377 9.31 -3.63 14.32
CA ASN A 377 7.86 -3.80 14.14
C ASN A 377 7.36 -5.01 14.95
N THR A 378 6.92 -4.75 16.18
CA THR A 378 6.50 -5.79 17.13
C THR A 378 5.19 -6.50 16.76
N LEU A 379 4.41 -5.96 15.83
CA LEU A 379 3.22 -6.62 15.28
C LEU A 379 3.56 -7.59 14.14
N LEU A 380 4.74 -7.51 13.55
CA LEU A 380 5.11 -8.35 12.40
C LEU A 380 4.90 -9.85 12.66
N PRO A 381 5.29 -10.44 13.80
CA PRO A 381 5.05 -11.86 14.07
C PRO A 381 3.58 -12.26 14.04
N LYS A 382 2.68 -11.36 14.45
CA LYS A 382 1.21 -11.57 14.44
C LYS A 382 0.66 -11.72 13.01
N TYR A 383 1.28 -11.07 12.03
CA TYR A 383 0.87 -11.11 10.62
C TYR A 383 1.72 -12.06 9.75
N ALA A 384 2.77 -12.66 10.33
CA ALA A 384 3.76 -13.42 9.57
C ALA A 384 3.16 -14.58 8.77
N ALA A 385 2.15 -15.27 9.30
CA ALA A 385 1.50 -16.38 8.62
C ALA A 385 0.72 -15.96 7.36
N LEU A 386 0.33 -14.71 7.23
CA LEU A 386 -0.42 -14.20 6.06
C LEU A 386 0.49 -13.88 4.87
N THR A 387 1.73 -13.46 5.12
CA THR A 387 2.66 -13.02 4.06
C THR A 387 2.90 -14.08 2.97
N PRO A 388 3.12 -15.37 3.29
CA PRO A 388 3.32 -16.41 2.27
C PRO A 388 2.07 -16.71 1.43
N MET A 389 0.88 -16.24 1.85
CA MET A 389 -0.37 -16.43 1.12
C MET A 389 -0.61 -15.34 0.07
N MET A 390 0.29 -14.36 -0.04
CA MET A 390 0.19 -13.33 -1.07
C MET A 390 0.31 -13.96 -2.45
N GLY A 391 -0.75 -13.81 -3.23
CA GLY A 391 -0.88 -14.42 -4.55
C GLY A 391 -0.39 -13.53 -5.68
N ASP A 392 -0.81 -13.89 -6.88
CA ASP A 392 -0.48 -13.16 -8.10
C ASP A 392 -1.02 -11.72 -8.05
N TYR A 393 -0.18 -10.76 -8.44
CA TYR A 393 -0.51 -9.33 -8.39
C TYR A 393 -1.30 -8.91 -9.63
N TYR A 394 -2.53 -9.33 -9.75
CA TYR A 394 -3.38 -9.10 -10.91
C TYR A 394 -3.68 -7.62 -11.21
N GLN A 395 -3.30 -6.70 -10.32
CA GLN A 395 -3.50 -5.26 -10.51
C GLN A 395 -2.61 -4.68 -11.63
N VAL A 396 -1.63 -5.43 -12.12
CA VAL A 396 -0.87 -5.09 -13.33
C VAL A 396 -1.56 -5.52 -14.64
N THR A 397 -2.75 -6.11 -14.57
CA THR A 397 -3.54 -6.44 -15.77
C THR A 397 -3.93 -5.16 -16.50
N LEU A 398 -3.75 -5.15 -17.82
CA LEU A 398 -4.09 -4.00 -18.66
C LEU A 398 -5.52 -3.52 -18.42
N GLY A 399 -5.77 -2.22 -18.50
CA GLY A 399 -7.07 -1.62 -18.23
C GLY A 399 -7.51 -1.65 -16.76
N TRP A 400 -6.58 -1.85 -15.81
CA TRP A 400 -6.85 -2.00 -14.37
C TRP A 400 -7.77 -0.94 -13.78
N ALA A 401 -7.54 0.34 -14.07
CA ALA A 401 -8.36 1.44 -13.53
C ALA A 401 -9.85 1.29 -13.90
N GLN A 402 -10.14 0.90 -15.14
CA GLN A 402 -11.50 0.63 -15.59
C GLN A 402 -12.06 -0.64 -14.95
N ALA A 403 -11.30 -1.73 -14.93
CA ALA A 403 -11.74 -2.99 -14.34
C ALA A 403 -12.09 -2.83 -12.84
N ARG A 404 -11.31 -2.05 -12.12
CA ARG A 404 -11.57 -1.68 -10.73
C ARG A 404 -12.87 -0.91 -10.57
N THR A 405 -13.13 0.05 -11.45
CA THR A 405 -14.38 0.82 -11.48
C THR A 405 -15.59 -0.06 -11.79
N GLU A 406 -15.46 -0.97 -12.77
CA GLU A 406 -16.54 -1.89 -13.15
C GLU A 406 -16.87 -2.89 -12.03
N TRP A 407 -15.86 -3.33 -11.25
CA TRP A 407 -16.08 -4.14 -10.07
C TRP A 407 -16.95 -3.43 -9.03
N TRP A 408 -16.67 -2.17 -8.71
CA TRP A 408 -17.49 -1.39 -7.78
C TRP A 408 -18.91 -1.16 -8.29
N ASN A 409 -19.04 -0.78 -9.55
CA ASN A 409 -20.34 -0.59 -10.18
C ASN A 409 -21.18 -1.87 -10.15
N MET A 410 -20.54 -3.01 -10.38
CA MET A 410 -21.16 -4.33 -10.30
C MET A 410 -21.65 -4.61 -8.87
N LEU A 411 -20.80 -4.43 -7.84
CA LEU A 411 -21.19 -4.63 -6.44
C LEU A 411 -22.35 -3.73 -6.02
N GLN A 412 -22.36 -2.45 -6.47
CA GLN A 412 -23.49 -1.54 -6.21
C GLN A 412 -24.79 -2.05 -6.82
N ARG A 413 -24.74 -2.56 -8.05
CA ARG A 413 -25.93 -3.14 -8.70
C ARG A 413 -26.39 -4.42 -7.99
N VAL A 414 -25.46 -5.28 -7.59
CA VAL A 414 -25.77 -6.47 -6.78
C VAL A 414 -26.38 -6.10 -5.44
N GLY A 415 -25.79 -5.13 -4.70
CA GLY A 415 -26.30 -4.65 -3.41
C GLY A 415 -27.70 -4.02 -3.48
N SER A 416 -28.11 -3.57 -4.67
CA SER A 416 -29.44 -3.02 -4.95
C SER A 416 -30.39 -4.00 -5.64
N GLY A 417 -29.90 -5.20 -5.98
CA GLY A 417 -30.58 -6.23 -6.75
C GLY A 417 -31.34 -7.26 -5.90
N ASP A 418 -31.62 -8.41 -6.50
CA ASP A 418 -32.35 -9.52 -5.85
C ASP A 418 -31.43 -10.53 -5.14
N GLY A 419 -30.11 -10.40 -5.30
CA GLY A 419 -29.12 -11.26 -4.66
C GLY A 419 -29.06 -12.69 -5.18
N SER A 420 -29.79 -13.04 -6.26
CA SER A 420 -29.72 -14.38 -6.85
C SER A 420 -28.40 -14.60 -7.60
N ALA A 421 -27.85 -15.82 -7.55
CA ALA A 421 -26.62 -16.16 -8.24
C ALA A 421 -26.71 -15.94 -9.76
N GLU A 422 -27.88 -16.17 -10.37
CA GLU A 422 -28.12 -15.93 -11.80
C GLU A 422 -28.02 -14.42 -12.14
N SER A 423 -28.66 -13.56 -11.36
CA SER A 423 -28.60 -12.11 -11.52
C SER A 423 -27.17 -11.58 -11.30
N ILE A 424 -26.50 -12.05 -10.26
CA ILE A 424 -25.13 -11.68 -9.93
C ILE A 424 -24.16 -12.08 -11.06
N LEU A 425 -24.30 -13.29 -11.61
CA LEU A 425 -23.47 -13.74 -12.73
C LEU A 425 -23.63 -12.83 -13.95
N ALA A 426 -24.86 -12.45 -14.28
CA ALA A 426 -25.12 -11.54 -15.41
C ALA A 426 -24.49 -10.16 -15.20
N GLU A 427 -24.50 -9.63 -13.96
CA GLU A 427 -23.82 -8.39 -13.61
C GLU A 427 -22.30 -8.51 -13.68
N MET A 428 -21.74 -9.64 -13.23
CA MET A 428 -20.31 -9.94 -13.35
C MET A 428 -19.88 -10.04 -14.82
N GLU A 429 -20.63 -10.72 -15.68
CA GLU A 429 -20.35 -10.85 -17.12
C GLU A 429 -20.35 -9.48 -17.81
N THR A 430 -21.29 -8.60 -17.44
CA THR A 430 -21.37 -7.24 -17.96
C THR A 430 -20.14 -6.44 -17.56
N ALA A 431 -19.78 -6.45 -16.29
CA ALA A 431 -18.62 -5.73 -15.77
C ALA A 431 -17.29 -6.27 -16.34
N GLN A 432 -17.14 -7.60 -16.42
CA GLN A 432 -15.95 -8.23 -17.00
C GLN A 432 -15.80 -7.93 -18.49
N THR A 433 -16.91 -7.87 -19.23
CA THR A 433 -16.87 -7.49 -20.66
C THR A 433 -16.33 -6.07 -20.84
N ALA A 434 -16.77 -5.12 -20.01
CA ALA A 434 -16.26 -3.75 -20.04
C ALA A 434 -14.78 -3.67 -19.62
N ALA A 435 -14.39 -4.43 -18.58
CA ALA A 435 -12.99 -4.53 -18.14
C ALA A 435 -12.07 -5.08 -19.24
N ASN A 436 -12.49 -6.16 -19.92
CA ASN A 436 -11.73 -6.76 -21.00
C ASN A 436 -11.68 -5.88 -22.26
N ALA A 437 -12.71 -5.08 -22.53
CA ALA A 437 -12.66 -4.08 -23.58
C ALA A 437 -11.60 -2.99 -23.29
N ALA A 438 -11.47 -2.57 -22.04
CA ALA A 438 -10.43 -1.64 -21.62
C ALA A 438 -9.02 -2.26 -21.69
N ALA A 439 -8.87 -3.53 -21.29
CA ALA A 439 -7.61 -4.24 -21.40
C ALA A 439 -7.14 -4.35 -22.88
N ALA A 440 -8.07 -4.59 -23.80
CA ALA A 440 -7.78 -4.69 -25.23
C ALA A 440 -7.47 -3.33 -25.89
N ALA A 441 -7.81 -2.21 -25.27
CA ALA A 441 -7.54 -0.87 -25.76
C ALA A 441 -6.15 -0.34 -25.36
N GLY A 442 -5.45 -1.03 -24.44
CA GLY A 442 -4.08 -0.74 -24.00
C GLY A 442 -4.02 0.29 -22.92
#